data_2dd5485c32657f4b896eb4d2095d3349
#
_entry.id   2dd5485c32657f4b896eb4d2095d3349
#
_cell.length_a   1.000
_cell.length_b   1.000
_cell.length_c   1.000
_cell.angle_alpha   90.00
_cell.angle_beta   90.00
_cell.angle_gamma   90.00
#
_symmetry.space_group_name_H-M   'P 1'
#
loop_
_entity.id
_entity.type
_entity.pdbx_description
1 polymer ?
#
loop_
_entity_poly.entity_id
_entity_poly.type
_entity_poly.pdbx_seq_one_letter_code
_entity_poly.pdbx_strand_id
1 'polypeptide(L)'
;IAKSFRVMKRSTFKVLFYLKRQSEKNGKAPIMGRITINGTVSQFSCKLAVPPKLWDTEGNKAAGKSVEARQINEKLDNIRTNIGKQYQRICDRDSYVTAEKVKNAWLGFGDEHRLLLQTFDEYLQEFAGKRVGKDRSAGSLAEYRTRRARLAAFLQYEYGLSDIPFRELKREFAEKFIVYLSTVRGLRSTTIYHTLKKLHAMVYLAVSKGWISVHPFPDVWVVPQSRERRFLDENEIRQVMDVHLPNYKTAIVRDIFVFCTFTGLAYADVKKLTYDDLHTDGNGDMWIIDKRQKTGTQFRVQLLPVAKQLVEKYRRLALPDGAVFPVPAYNSFRVSLQAIARRAGLSFVPSSHVGRHSFATSVCLSQGVPIETVSKMLGHKHITTTQIYAKITYDKIKRDMANLQARIGDKFRIA
;
A
#
# COMPACT_ATOMS: atom_id res chain seq x y z
N ILE A 1 -31.85 8.69 -3.76
CA ILE A 1 -30.61 7.88 -3.72
C ILE A 1 -31.05 6.47 -3.37
N ALA A 2 -31.40 5.66 -4.40
CA ALA A 2 -31.87 4.29 -4.25
C ALA A 2 -30.67 3.36 -3.99
N LYS A 3 -30.54 2.79 -2.79
CA LYS A 3 -29.70 1.63 -2.52
C LYS A 3 -30.30 0.44 -3.26
N SER A 4 -29.71 0.07 -4.40
CA SER A 4 -29.97 -1.21 -5.05
C SER A 4 -29.50 -2.32 -4.12
N PHE A 5 -30.41 -2.94 -3.40
CA PHE A 5 -30.22 -4.23 -2.76
C PHE A 5 -29.99 -5.26 -3.86
N ARG A 6 -28.72 -5.60 -4.12
CA ARG A 6 -28.38 -6.73 -4.99
C ARG A 6 -28.85 -7.98 -4.25
N VAL A 7 -29.93 -8.58 -4.74
CA VAL A 7 -30.48 -9.86 -4.27
C VAL A 7 -29.32 -10.84 -4.14
N MET A 8 -29.13 -11.41 -2.96
CA MET A 8 -28.18 -12.51 -2.74
C MET A 8 -28.53 -13.61 -3.75
N LYS A 9 -27.64 -13.83 -4.74
CA LYS A 9 -27.75 -14.98 -5.65
C LYS A 9 -27.72 -16.21 -4.77
N ARG A 10 -28.80 -17.02 -4.82
CA ARG A 10 -28.84 -18.33 -4.14
C ARG A 10 -27.59 -19.10 -4.53
N SER A 11 -26.90 -19.62 -3.52
CA SER A 11 -25.72 -20.49 -3.73
C SER A 11 -26.15 -21.66 -4.62
N THR A 12 -25.50 -21.81 -5.78
CA THR A 12 -25.79 -22.93 -6.66
C THR A 12 -24.91 -24.12 -6.25
N PHE A 13 -25.52 -25.19 -5.77
CA PHE A 13 -24.84 -26.46 -5.50
C PHE A 13 -25.40 -27.55 -6.37
N LYS A 14 -24.56 -28.21 -7.17
CA LYS A 14 -24.94 -29.31 -8.05
C LYS A 14 -23.85 -30.38 -8.11
N VAL A 15 -24.27 -31.65 -8.00
CA VAL A 15 -23.41 -32.83 -8.20
C VAL A 15 -23.98 -33.61 -9.38
N LEU A 16 -23.15 -33.80 -10.41
CA LEU A 16 -23.47 -34.57 -11.63
C LEU A 16 -22.51 -35.73 -11.79
N PHE A 17 -23.00 -36.82 -12.36
CA PHE A 17 -22.17 -37.95 -12.76
C PHE A 17 -22.21 -38.09 -14.29
N TYR A 18 -21.08 -38.56 -14.88
CA TYR A 18 -20.96 -38.76 -16.33
C TYR A 18 -19.91 -39.84 -16.65
N LEU A 19 -19.97 -40.42 -17.83
CA LEU A 19 -18.98 -41.39 -18.29
C LEU A 19 -17.79 -40.68 -18.96
N LYS A 20 -16.60 -41.15 -18.64
CA LYS A 20 -15.37 -40.81 -19.37
C LYS A 20 -15.10 -41.86 -20.45
N ARG A 21 -15.85 -41.75 -21.58
CA ARG A 21 -15.80 -42.75 -22.68
C ARG A 21 -14.40 -42.95 -23.27
N GLN A 22 -13.58 -41.88 -23.30
CA GLN A 22 -12.19 -41.95 -23.79
C GLN A 22 -11.27 -42.87 -22.96
N SER A 23 -11.69 -43.28 -21.77
CA SER A 23 -10.95 -44.15 -20.87
C SER A 23 -11.63 -45.50 -20.68
N GLU A 24 -12.39 -45.95 -21.68
CA GLU A 24 -13.03 -47.29 -21.70
C GLU A 24 -11.98 -48.38 -21.72
N LYS A 25 -12.13 -49.38 -20.85
CA LYS A 25 -11.30 -50.59 -20.77
C LYS A 25 -12.21 -51.77 -20.52
N ASN A 26 -11.97 -52.87 -21.21
CA ASN A 26 -12.74 -54.15 -21.09
C ASN A 26 -14.24 -53.94 -21.18
N GLY A 27 -14.71 -53.10 -22.12
CA GLY A 27 -16.14 -52.82 -22.34
C GLY A 27 -16.83 -52.01 -21.24
N LYS A 28 -16.07 -51.42 -20.29
CA LYS A 28 -16.61 -50.57 -19.23
C LYS A 28 -15.92 -49.20 -19.24
N ALA A 29 -16.69 -48.13 -19.13
CA ALA A 29 -16.18 -46.79 -19.01
C ALA A 29 -16.26 -46.31 -17.55
N PRO A 30 -15.23 -45.57 -17.02
CA PRO A 30 -15.24 -45.07 -15.67
C PRO A 30 -16.26 -43.93 -15.49
N ILE A 31 -16.92 -43.93 -14.32
CA ILE A 31 -17.86 -42.89 -13.93
C ILE A 31 -17.09 -41.80 -13.23
N MET A 32 -17.27 -40.58 -13.71
CA MET A 32 -16.70 -39.37 -13.12
C MET A 32 -17.81 -38.55 -12.45
N GLY A 33 -17.47 -37.86 -11.38
CA GLY A 33 -18.33 -36.87 -10.72
C GLY A 33 -17.86 -35.45 -10.97
N ARG A 34 -18.83 -34.52 -11.02
CA ARG A 34 -18.60 -33.07 -11.13
C ARG A 34 -19.39 -32.37 -10.04
N ILE A 35 -18.70 -31.57 -9.21
CA ILE A 35 -19.29 -30.66 -8.25
C ILE A 35 -19.24 -29.25 -8.85
N THR A 36 -20.37 -28.55 -8.83
CA THR A 36 -20.46 -27.14 -9.25
C THR A 36 -21.03 -26.31 -8.11
N ILE A 37 -20.31 -25.26 -7.71
CA ILE A 37 -20.71 -24.37 -6.62
C ILE A 37 -20.36 -22.94 -7.05
N ASN A 38 -21.35 -22.06 -7.15
CA ASN A 38 -21.15 -20.62 -7.45
C ASN A 38 -20.23 -20.38 -8.66
N GLY A 39 -20.36 -21.18 -9.72
CA GLY A 39 -19.52 -21.11 -10.91
C GLY A 39 -18.16 -21.81 -10.81
N THR A 40 -17.73 -22.24 -9.62
CA THR A 40 -16.53 -23.09 -9.48
C THR A 40 -16.88 -24.53 -9.79
N VAL A 41 -15.97 -25.25 -10.46
CA VAL A 41 -16.16 -26.65 -10.87
C VAL A 41 -14.98 -27.48 -10.39
N SER A 42 -15.27 -28.65 -9.83
CA SER A 42 -14.25 -29.65 -9.51
C SER A 42 -14.71 -31.03 -9.92
N GLN A 43 -13.79 -31.85 -10.47
CA GLN A 43 -14.06 -33.18 -10.95
C GLN A 43 -13.35 -34.22 -10.07
N PHE A 44 -13.94 -35.43 -10.00
CA PHE A 44 -13.37 -36.55 -9.26
C PHE A 44 -13.77 -37.90 -9.90
N SER A 45 -13.01 -38.94 -9.63
CA SER A 45 -13.36 -40.31 -10.02
C SER A 45 -14.27 -40.93 -8.97
N CYS A 46 -15.37 -41.52 -9.41
CA CYS A 46 -16.25 -42.29 -8.52
C CYS A 46 -15.67 -43.67 -8.18
N LYS A 47 -14.56 -44.06 -8.79
CA LYS A 47 -13.97 -45.43 -8.71
C LYS A 47 -14.99 -46.54 -9.08
N LEU A 48 -15.91 -46.20 -9.93
CA LEU A 48 -16.92 -47.08 -10.52
C LEU A 48 -16.79 -47.07 -12.03
N ALA A 49 -17.13 -48.19 -12.67
CA ALA A 49 -17.18 -48.29 -14.13
C ALA A 49 -18.44 -49.06 -14.55
N VAL A 50 -18.99 -48.69 -15.70
CA VAL A 50 -20.21 -49.31 -16.24
C VAL A 50 -20.10 -49.47 -17.77
N PRO A 51 -20.70 -50.49 -18.38
CA PRO A 51 -20.81 -50.57 -19.84
C PRO A 51 -21.55 -49.31 -20.37
N PRO A 52 -21.04 -48.64 -21.42
CA PRO A 52 -21.66 -47.39 -21.93
C PRO A 52 -23.13 -47.56 -22.34
N LYS A 53 -23.54 -48.74 -22.76
CA LYS A 53 -24.93 -49.08 -23.11
C LYS A 53 -25.88 -49.03 -21.90
N LEU A 54 -25.36 -49.21 -20.70
CA LEU A 54 -26.14 -49.16 -19.45
C LEU A 54 -26.09 -47.83 -18.77
N TRP A 55 -25.71 -46.76 -19.47
CA TRP A 55 -25.65 -45.41 -18.89
C TRP A 55 -26.73 -44.48 -19.45
N ASP A 56 -27.59 -43.98 -18.60
CA ASP A 56 -28.54 -42.92 -18.90
C ASP A 56 -27.85 -41.55 -18.74
N THR A 57 -27.60 -40.89 -19.87
CA THR A 57 -26.88 -39.60 -19.91
C THR A 57 -27.76 -38.45 -19.41
N GLU A 58 -29.08 -38.53 -19.58
CA GLU A 58 -30.01 -37.49 -19.10
C GLU A 58 -30.26 -37.64 -17.60
N GLY A 59 -30.49 -38.86 -17.15
CA GLY A 59 -30.68 -39.17 -15.73
C GLY A 59 -29.42 -39.15 -14.92
N ASN A 60 -28.23 -39.13 -15.55
CA ASN A 60 -26.90 -39.19 -14.87
C ASN A 60 -26.75 -40.39 -13.92
N LYS A 61 -27.23 -41.56 -14.36
CA LYS A 61 -27.29 -42.81 -13.59
C LYS A 61 -27.20 -44.03 -14.50
N ALA A 62 -27.02 -45.20 -13.89
CA ALA A 62 -27.10 -46.46 -14.63
C ALA A 62 -28.57 -46.75 -15.01
N ALA A 63 -28.79 -47.12 -16.28
CA ALA A 63 -30.10 -47.46 -16.82
C ALA A 63 -30.51 -48.89 -16.48
N GLY A 64 -31.84 -49.14 -16.44
CA GLY A 64 -32.41 -50.50 -16.25
C GLY A 64 -32.59 -50.91 -14.81
N LYS A 65 -33.11 -52.13 -14.59
CA LYS A 65 -33.44 -52.73 -13.29
C LYS A 65 -32.51 -53.85 -12.88
N SER A 66 -31.41 -54.06 -13.59
CA SER A 66 -30.40 -55.10 -13.24
C SER A 66 -29.79 -54.88 -11.84
N VAL A 67 -29.32 -55.96 -11.23
CA VAL A 67 -28.64 -55.86 -9.92
C VAL A 67 -27.44 -54.93 -10.01
N GLU A 68 -26.64 -55.02 -11.09
CA GLU A 68 -25.48 -54.14 -11.33
C GLU A 68 -25.93 -52.65 -11.40
N ALA A 69 -26.97 -52.33 -12.14
CA ALA A 69 -27.47 -50.95 -12.26
C ALA A 69 -27.96 -50.40 -10.91
N ARG A 70 -28.66 -51.20 -10.10
CA ARG A 70 -29.11 -50.81 -8.76
C ARG A 70 -27.93 -50.56 -7.83
N GLN A 71 -26.94 -51.45 -7.77
CA GLN A 71 -25.75 -51.26 -6.92
C GLN A 71 -24.93 -50.06 -7.32
N ILE A 72 -24.78 -49.77 -8.62
CA ILE A 72 -24.10 -48.56 -9.10
C ILE A 72 -24.88 -47.29 -8.66
N ASN A 73 -26.19 -47.26 -8.87
CA ASN A 73 -27.01 -46.12 -8.52
C ASN A 73 -27.03 -45.88 -7.01
N GLU A 74 -27.12 -46.90 -6.16
CA GLU A 74 -26.99 -46.80 -4.73
C GLU A 74 -25.66 -46.19 -4.29
N LYS A 75 -24.55 -46.63 -4.89
CA LYS A 75 -23.22 -46.04 -4.61
C LYS A 75 -23.13 -44.58 -5.07
N LEU A 76 -23.70 -44.22 -6.23
CA LEU A 76 -23.74 -42.82 -6.70
C LEU A 76 -24.59 -41.92 -5.78
N ASP A 77 -25.72 -42.44 -5.28
CA ASP A 77 -26.57 -41.67 -4.34
C ASP A 77 -25.87 -41.51 -2.98
N ASN A 78 -25.16 -42.54 -2.50
CA ASN A 78 -24.32 -42.41 -1.31
C ASN A 78 -23.21 -41.37 -1.48
N ILE A 79 -22.54 -41.33 -2.65
CA ILE A 79 -21.53 -40.30 -2.95
C ILE A 79 -22.18 -38.92 -2.95
N ARG A 80 -23.32 -38.75 -3.63
CA ARG A 80 -24.06 -37.47 -3.69
C ARG A 80 -24.47 -36.98 -2.29
N THR A 81 -24.99 -37.89 -1.46
CA THR A 81 -25.41 -37.60 -0.08
C THR A 81 -24.21 -37.17 0.78
N ASN A 82 -23.11 -37.90 0.70
CA ASN A 82 -21.91 -37.57 1.48
C ASN A 82 -21.28 -36.22 1.04
N ILE A 83 -21.25 -35.93 -0.24
CA ILE A 83 -20.82 -34.61 -0.77
C ILE A 83 -21.76 -33.52 -0.27
N GLY A 84 -23.07 -33.76 -0.25
CA GLY A 84 -24.06 -32.82 0.29
C GLY A 84 -23.86 -32.54 1.77
N LYS A 85 -23.58 -33.56 2.60
CA LYS A 85 -23.24 -33.40 4.01
C LYS A 85 -21.99 -32.53 4.21
N GLN A 86 -20.94 -32.77 3.41
CA GLN A 86 -19.72 -31.95 3.49
C GLN A 86 -19.96 -30.49 3.04
N TYR A 87 -20.75 -30.31 1.98
CA TYR A 87 -21.16 -28.97 1.54
C TYR A 87 -21.85 -28.21 2.65
N GLN A 88 -22.87 -28.82 3.29
CA GLN A 88 -23.60 -28.19 4.40
C GLN A 88 -22.67 -27.86 5.58
N ARG A 89 -21.83 -28.83 6.00
CA ARG A 89 -20.86 -28.64 7.09
C ARG A 89 -19.90 -27.50 6.83
N ILE A 90 -19.45 -27.34 5.58
CA ILE A 90 -18.54 -26.24 5.19
C ILE A 90 -19.30 -24.91 5.17
N CYS A 91 -20.54 -24.87 4.66
CA CYS A 91 -21.37 -23.67 4.70
C CYS A 91 -21.64 -23.18 6.13
N ASP A 92 -21.85 -24.11 7.08
CA ASP A 92 -22.15 -23.77 8.48
C ASP A 92 -20.90 -23.29 9.25
N ARG A 93 -19.71 -23.76 8.86
CA ARG A 93 -18.44 -23.45 9.51
C ARG A 93 -17.70 -22.27 8.89
N ASP A 94 -17.70 -22.19 7.57
CA ASP A 94 -16.77 -21.38 6.82
C ASP A 94 -17.48 -20.23 6.10
N SER A 95 -16.80 -19.10 6.00
CA SER A 95 -17.28 -17.90 5.33
C SER A 95 -17.37 -18.01 3.80
N TYR A 96 -16.85 -19.10 3.22
CA TYR A 96 -16.93 -19.36 1.77
C TYR A 96 -16.90 -20.87 1.50
N VAL A 97 -17.50 -21.29 0.38
CA VAL A 97 -17.52 -22.66 -0.09
C VAL A 97 -17.19 -22.71 -1.59
N THR A 98 -16.32 -23.64 -1.99
CA THR A 98 -15.97 -23.91 -3.39
C THR A 98 -16.11 -25.39 -3.71
N ALA A 99 -16.23 -25.72 -4.99
CA ALA A 99 -16.34 -27.10 -5.43
C ALA A 99 -15.10 -27.93 -5.06
N GLU A 100 -13.90 -27.33 -5.08
CA GLU A 100 -12.67 -28.02 -4.71
C GLU A 100 -12.60 -28.31 -3.21
N LYS A 101 -13.03 -27.35 -2.37
CA LYS A 101 -13.05 -27.49 -0.93
C LYS A 101 -13.99 -28.64 -0.49
N VAL A 102 -15.17 -28.71 -1.11
CA VAL A 102 -16.13 -29.80 -0.84
C VAL A 102 -15.59 -31.15 -1.33
N LYS A 103 -14.96 -31.20 -2.51
CA LYS A 103 -14.29 -32.41 -3.00
C LYS A 103 -13.21 -32.90 -2.03
N ASN A 104 -12.34 -31.99 -1.60
CA ASN A 104 -11.22 -32.34 -0.73
C ASN A 104 -11.71 -32.83 0.63
N ALA A 105 -12.73 -32.17 1.23
CA ALA A 105 -13.34 -32.62 2.45
C ALA A 105 -13.99 -34.00 2.34
N TRP A 106 -14.66 -34.28 1.21
CA TRP A 106 -15.24 -35.60 0.93
C TRP A 106 -14.18 -36.69 0.73
N LEU A 107 -13.04 -36.35 0.09
CA LEU A 107 -11.92 -37.26 -0.10
C LEU A 107 -11.05 -37.47 1.15
N GLY A 108 -11.34 -36.77 2.25
CA GLY A 108 -10.57 -36.84 3.49
C GLY A 108 -9.24 -36.07 3.44
N PHE A 109 -9.04 -35.23 2.43
CA PHE A 109 -7.92 -34.31 2.41
C PHE A 109 -8.23 -33.13 3.35
N GLY A 110 -7.46 -33.01 4.40
CA GLY A 110 -7.66 -31.99 5.44
C GLY A 110 -7.71 -30.58 4.88
N ASP A 111 -8.68 -29.80 5.36
CA ASP A 111 -9.14 -28.50 4.86
C ASP A 111 -8.39 -27.33 5.46
N GLU A 112 -7.09 -27.36 5.60
CA GLU A 112 -6.36 -26.14 5.94
C GLU A 112 -6.02 -25.30 4.70
N HIS A 113 -7.05 -24.75 4.06
CA HIS A 113 -6.84 -23.72 3.08
C HIS A 113 -6.59 -22.39 3.80
N ARG A 114 -5.35 -21.93 3.77
CA ARG A 114 -5.00 -20.61 4.30
C ARG A 114 -5.71 -19.51 3.51
N LEU A 115 -6.48 -18.69 4.22
CA LEU A 115 -7.27 -17.62 3.66
C LEU A 115 -6.46 -16.32 3.59
N LEU A 116 -6.71 -15.51 2.58
CA LEU A 116 -5.97 -14.30 2.30
C LEU A 116 -6.17 -13.23 3.38
N LEU A 117 -7.43 -12.89 3.72
CA LEU A 117 -7.70 -11.84 4.70
C LEU A 117 -7.40 -12.29 6.12
N GLN A 118 -7.70 -13.56 6.46
CA GLN A 118 -7.33 -14.13 7.75
C GLN A 118 -5.80 -14.06 7.95
N THR A 119 -5.01 -14.46 6.95
CA THR A 119 -3.55 -14.36 7.01
C THR A 119 -3.08 -12.91 7.10
N PHE A 120 -3.77 -12.00 6.41
CA PHE A 120 -3.46 -10.58 6.51
C PHE A 120 -3.72 -10.05 7.93
N ASP A 121 -4.80 -10.49 8.59
CA ASP A 121 -5.12 -10.11 9.96
C ASP A 121 -4.11 -10.69 10.97
N GLU A 122 -3.70 -11.96 10.82
CA GLU A 122 -2.61 -12.57 11.59
C GLU A 122 -1.30 -11.78 11.44
N TYR A 123 -0.95 -11.41 10.19
CA TYR A 123 0.21 -10.56 9.91
C TYR A 123 0.11 -9.18 10.58
N LEU A 124 -1.09 -8.55 10.59
CA LEU A 124 -1.32 -7.26 11.23
C LEU A 124 -1.16 -7.35 12.76
N GLN A 125 -1.60 -8.43 13.39
CA GLN A 125 -1.43 -8.67 14.83
C GLN A 125 0.06 -8.82 15.15
N GLU A 126 0.78 -9.64 14.39
CA GLU A 126 2.22 -9.83 14.56
C GLU A 126 2.99 -8.51 14.33
N PHE A 127 2.64 -7.75 13.30
CA PHE A 127 3.22 -6.45 13.00
C PHE A 127 3.00 -5.45 14.14
N ALA A 128 1.78 -5.40 14.70
CA ALA A 128 1.47 -4.52 15.82
C ALA A 128 2.28 -4.86 17.07
N GLY A 129 2.37 -6.14 17.44
CA GLY A 129 3.07 -6.57 18.65
C GLY A 129 4.60 -6.54 18.55
N LYS A 130 5.16 -6.88 17.38
CA LYS A 130 6.61 -7.07 17.23
C LYS A 130 7.35 -5.86 16.65
N ARG A 131 6.69 -5.01 15.87
CA ARG A 131 7.35 -3.97 15.05
C ARG A 131 6.96 -2.53 15.39
N VAL A 132 5.71 -2.28 15.82
CA VAL A 132 5.26 -0.92 16.17
C VAL A 132 5.97 -0.46 17.45
N GLY A 133 6.54 0.74 17.40
CA GLY A 133 7.35 1.28 18.50
C GLY A 133 8.83 0.86 18.49
N LYS A 134 9.23 -0.12 17.65
CA LYS A 134 10.62 -0.53 17.45
C LYS A 134 11.17 -0.02 16.13
N ASP A 135 10.82 -0.65 15.02
CA ASP A 135 11.30 -0.31 13.67
C ASP A 135 10.20 0.24 12.75
N ARG A 136 8.95 0.29 13.21
CA ARG A 136 7.78 0.79 12.47
C ARG A 136 6.91 1.70 13.32
N SER A 137 6.30 2.69 12.65
CA SER A 137 5.36 3.61 13.29
C SER A 137 3.93 3.04 13.31
N ALA A 138 3.11 3.53 14.24
CA ALA A 138 1.66 3.27 14.24
C ALA A 138 0.97 3.67 12.92
N GLY A 139 1.47 4.72 12.26
CA GLY A 139 1.00 5.14 10.93
C GLY A 139 1.21 4.05 9.86
N SER A 140 2.32 3.29 9.93
CA SER A 140 2.54 2.17 9.01
C SER A 140 1.51 1.05 9.23
N LEU A 141 1.14 0.76 10.47
CA LEU A 141 0.08 -0.22 10.78
C LEU A 141 -1.28 0.24 10.25
N ALA A 142 -1.65 1.52 10.45
CA ALA A 142 -2.89 2.09 9.93
C ALA A 142 -2.95 2.02 8.39
N GLU A 143 -1.81 2.20 7.73
CA GLU A 143 -1.69 2.04 6.29
C GLU A 143 -1.98 0.61 5.84
N TYR A 144 -1.41 -0.39 6.49
CA TYR A 144 -1.70 -1.80 6.20
C TYR A 144 -3.17 -2.15 6.43
N ARG A 145 -3.79 -1.69 7.54
CA ARG A 145 -5.22 -1.87 7.81
C ARG A 145 -6.10 -1.30 6.70
N THR A 146 -5.76 -0.12 6.20
CA THR A 146 -6.48 0.50 5.06
C THR A 146 -6.39 -0.36 3.80
N ARG A 147 -5.23 -0.97 3.48
CA ARG A 147 -5.07 -1.84 2.31
C ARG A 147 -5.85 -3.15 2.48
N ARG A 148 -5.81 -3.72 3.67
CA ARG A 148 -6.61 -4.92 4.01
C ARG A 148 -8.10 -4.64 3.84
N ALA A 149 -8.60 -3.50 4.33
CA ALA A 149 -10.01 -3.12 4.18
C ALA A 149 -10.43 -2.93 2.71
N ARG A 150 -9.55 -2.39 1.86
CA ARG A 150 -9.80 -2.29 0.40
C ARG A 150 -9.92 -3.65 -0.25
N LEU A 151 -9.08 -4.59 0.15
CA LEU A 151 -9.11 -5.96 -0.37
C LEU A 151 -10.38 -6.69 0.05
N ALA A 152 -10.82 -6.54 1.31
CA ALA A 152 -12.10 -7.08 1.79
C ALA A 152 -13.29 -6.49 1.03
N ALA A 153 -13.30 -5.18 0.82
CA ALA A 153 -14.36 -4.52 0.04
C ALA A 153 -14.39 -5.00 -1.42
N PHE A 154 -13.25 -5.29 -2.02
CA PHE A 154 -13.17 -5.86 -3.37
C PHE A 154 -13.73 -7.29 -3.41
N LEU A 155 -13.33 -8.16 -2.49
CA LEU A 155 -13.85 -9.53 -2.40
C LEU A 155 -15.38 -9.55 -2.29
N GLN A 156 -15.93 -8.68 -1.45
CA GLN A 156 -17.38 -8.55 -1.32
C GLN A 156 -18.03 -7.99 -2.59
N TYR A 157 -17.41 -7.02 -3.25
CA TYR A 157 -17.95 -6.38 -4.47
C TYR A 157 -17.95 -7.31 -5.67
N GLU A 158 -16.81 -7.95 -5.96
CA GLU A 158 -16.60 -8.73 -7.18
C GLU A 158 -17.12 -10.16 -7.05
N TYR A 159 -16.93 -10.78 -5.88
CA TYR A 159 -17.19 -12.22 -5.69
C TYR A 159 -18.31 -12.50 -4.69
N GLY A 160 -18.77 -11.53 -3.90
CA GLY A 160 -19.71 -11.75 -2.79
C GLY A 160 -19.12 -12.57 -1.65
N LEU A 161 -17.78 -12.60 -1.54
CA LEU A 161 -17.06 -13.42 -0.57
C LEU A 161 -16.55 -12.57 0.60
N SER A 162 -16.50 -13.16 1.79
CA SER A 162 -15.86 -12.57 2.97
C SER A 162 -14.35 -12.78 2.99
N ASP A 163 -13.84 -13.87 2.35
CA ASP A 163 -12.41 -14.18 2.21
C ASP A 163 -12.19 -15.16 1.04
N ILE A 164 -10.93 -15.40 0.65
CA ILE A 164 -10.55 -16.30 -0.45
C ILE A 164 -9.27 -17.08 -0.11
N PRO A 165 -9.17 -18.39 -0.45
CA PRO A 165 -7.93 -19.14 -0.26
C PRO A 165 -6.84 -18.68 -1.21
N PHE A 166 -5.58 -18.73 -0.77
CA PHE A 166 -4.45 -18.42 -1.64
C PHE A 166 -4.39 -19.29 -2.91
N ARG A 167 -4.81 -20.55 -2.84
CA ARG A 167 -4.82 -21.48 -3.98
C ARG A 167 -5.79 -21.10 -5.09
N GLU A 168 -6.80 -20.29 -4.77
CA GLU A 168 -7.80 -19.82 -5.75
C GLU A 168 -7.43 -18.47 -6.37
N LEU A 169 -6.35 -17.84 -5.89
CA LEU A 169 -5.84 -16.62 -6.50
C LEU A 169 -5.26 -16.92 -7.87
N LYS A 170 -5.74 -16.21 -8.88
CA LYS A 170 -5.26 -16.26 -10.27
C LYS A 170 -4.83 -14.87 -10.71
N ARG A 171 -4.15 -14.78 -11.86
CA ARG A 171 -3.78 -13.51 -12.50
C ARG A 171 -4.97 -12.55 -12.61
N GLU A 172 -6.10 -13.06 -13.07
CA GLU A 172 -7.35 -12.29 -13.23
C GLU A 172 -7.83 -11.62 -11.94
N PHE A 173 -7.58 -12.23 -10.76
CA PHE A 173 -7.91 -11.62 -9.47
C PHE A 173 -7.19 -10.28 -9.28
N ALA A 174 -5.89 -10.22 -9.56
CA ALA A 174 -5.10 -9.00 -9.40
C ALA A 174 -5.50 -7.95 -10.46
N GLU A 175 -5.77 -8.36 -11.68
CA GLU A 175 -6.23 -7.47 -12.76
C GLU A 175 -7.60 -6.85 -12.43
N LYS A 176 -8.58 -7.63 -12.00
CA LYS A 176 -9.88 -7.15 -11.53
C LYS A 176 -9.77 -6.24 -10.31
N PHE A 177 -8.85 -6.55 -9.40
CA PHE A 177 -8.59 -5.69 -8.25
C PHE A 177 -8.08 -4.31 -8.67
N ILE A 178 -7.17 -4.23 -9.65
CA ILE A 178 -6.70 -2.97 -10.23
C ILE A 178 -7.86 -2.17 -10.82
N VAL A 179 -8.70 -2.81 -11.64
CA VAL A 179 -9.88 -2.18 -12.23
C VAL A 179 -10.82 -1.65 -11.14
N TYR A 180 -11.15 -2.46 -10.15
CA TYR A 180 -11.97 -2.02 -9.02
C TYR A 180 -11.39 -0.80 -8.30
N LEU A 181 -10.07 -0.81 -7.99
CA LEU A 181 -9.42 0.29 -7.30
C LEU A 181 -9.41 1.58 -8.14
N SER A 182 -9.27 1.47 -9.46
CA SER A 182 -9.23 2.63 -10.36
C SER A 182 -10.62 3.17 -10.69
N THR A 183 -11.57 2.32 -11.04
CA THR A 183 -12.89 2.73 -11.55
C THR A 183 -13.91 2.92 -10.43
N VAL A 184 -14.06 1.93 -9.54
CA VAL A 184 -15.07 1.97 -8.47
C VAL A 184 -14.62 2.84 -7.29
N ARG A 185 -13.31 2.77 -6.94
CA ARG A 185 -12.76 3.54 -5.82
C ARG A 185 -12.10 4.85 -6.24
N GLY A 186 -11.93 5.11 -7.53
CA GLY A 186 -11.33 6.34 -8.07
C GLY A 186 -9.91 6.61 -7.58
N LEU A 187 -9.12 5.56 -7.28
CA LEU A 187 -7.79 5.73 -6.71
C LEU A 187 -6.74 6.01 -7.79
N ARG A 188 -5.76 6.82 -7.44
CA ARG A 188 -4.62 7.13 -8.33
C ARG A 188 -3.64 5.96 -8.42
N SER A 189 -2.92 5.85 -9.55
CA SER A 189 -1.93 4.80 -9.85
C SER A 189 -0.92 4.57 -8.72
N THR A 190 -0.39 5.62 -8.10
CA THR A 190 0.52 5.51 -6.95
C THR A 190 -0.12 4.82 -5.74
N THR A 191 -1.39 5.12 -5.45
CA THR A 191 -2.13 4.48 -4.34
C THR A 191 -2.45 3.02 -4.65
N ILE A 192 -2.80 2.73 -5.92
CA ILE A 192 -3.03 1.36 -6.42
C ILE A 192 -1.75 0.55 -6.32
N TYR A 193 -0.61 1.08 -6.81
CA TYR A 193 0.71 0.46 -6.69
C TYR A 193 1.04 0.06 -5.25
N HIS A 194 0.90 0.98 -4.30
CA HIS A 194 1.15 0.68 -2.88
C HIS A 194 0.15 -0.33 -2.29
N THR A 195 -1.08 -0.38 -2.79
CA THR A 195 -2.08 -1.37 -2.36
C THR A 195 -1.71 -2.75 -2.89
N LEU A 196 -1.37 -2.87 -4.19
CA LEU A 196 -0.87 -4.10 -4.79
C LEU A 196 0.39 -4.62 -4.10
N LYS A 197 1.34 -3.75 -3.76
CA LYS A 197 2.56 -4.13 -3.04
C LYS A 197 2.26 -4.87 -1.73
N LYS A 198 1.13 -4.55 -1.05
CA LYS A 198 0.73 -5.27 0.17
C LYS A 198 0.06 -6.61 -0.15
N LEU A 199 -0.74 -6.67 -1.22
CA LEU A 199 -1.28 -7.94 -1.71
C LEU A 199 -0.15 -8.90 -2.12
N HIS A 200 0.80 -8.44 -2.94
CA HIS A 200 1.98 -9.23 -3.32
C HIS A 200 2.78 -9.72 -2.10
N ALA A 201 2.95 -8.88 -1.08
CA ALA A 201 3.66 -9.28 0.15
C ALA A 201 2.95 -10.46 0.85
N MET A 202 1.62 -10.49 0.89
CA MET A 202 0.86 -11.63 1.44
C MET A 202 1.00 -12.88 0.58
N VAL A 203 0.97 -12.73 -0.75
CA VAL A 203 1.15 -13.86 -1.68
C VAL A 203 2.58 -14.42 -1.59
N TYR A 204 3.61 -13.58 -1.51
CA TYR A 204 4.99 -14.04 -1.28
C TYR A 204 5.15 -14.74 0.08
N LEU A 205 4.45 -14.26 1.12
CA LEU A 205 4.40 -14.96 2.40
C LEU A 205 3.80 -16.36 2.23
N ALA A 206 2.72 -16.50 1.48
CA ALA A 206 2.09 -17.79 1.22
C ALA A 206 3.02 -18.76 0.44
N VAL A 207 3.78 -18.24 -0.54
CA VAL A 207 4.81 -19.03 -1.25
C VAL A 207 5.93 -19.45 -0.28
N SER A 208 6.45 -18.53 0.53
CA SER A 208 7.54 -18.82 1.48
C SER A 208 7.15 -19.82 2.56
N LYS A 209 5.86 -19.90 2.90
CA LYS A 209 5.30 -20.88 3.84
C LYS A 209 4.88 -22.20 3.18
N GLY A 210 5.04 -22.33 1.86
CA GLY A 210 4.65 -23.53 1.11
C GLY A 210 3.14 -23.74 0.96
N TRP A 211 2.31 -22.73 1.23
CA TRP A 211 0.84 -22.84 1.08
C TRP A 211 0.41 -22.85 -0.38
N ILE A 212 1.19 -22.18 -1.24
CA ILE A 212 1.12 -22.23 -2.70
C ILE A 212 2.53 -22.40 -3.26
N SER A 213 2.65 -23.08 -4.41
CA SER A 213 3.96 -23.40 -5.02
C SER A 213 4.58 -22.23 -5.76
N VAL A 214 3.77 -21.37 -6.39
CA VAL A 214 4.23 -20.24 -7.20
C VAL A 214 3.34 -19.01 -6.96
N HIS A 215 3.91 -17.83 -7.18
CA HIS A 215 3.14 -16.58 -7.14
C HIS A 215 2.24 -16.48 -8.39
N PRO A 216 0.90 -16.37 -8.26
CA PRO A 216 -0.01 -16.47 -9.41
C PRO A 216 -0.03 -15.24 -10.34
N PHE A 217 0.53 -14.09 -9.91
CA PHE A 217 0.54 -12.82 -10.67
C PHE A 217 1.78 -11.96 -10.36
N PRO A 218 3.01 -12.49 -10.51
CA PRO A 218 4.22 -11.78 -10.08
C PRO A 218 4.49 -10.50 -10.90
N ASP A 219 3.99 -10.45 -12.12
CA ASP A 219 4.19 -9.40 -13.12
C ASP A 219 3.01 -8.39 -13.22
N VAL A 220 1.93 -8.60 -12.45
CA VAL A 220 0.78 -7.69 -12.47
C VAL A 220 1.04 -6.48 -11.56
N TRP A 221 1.42 -5.37 -12.17
CA TRP A 221 1.72 -4.11 -11.49
C TRP A 221 1.09 -2.91 -12.18
N VAL A 222 0.92 -1.83 -11.42
CA VAL A 222 0.56 -0.51 -11.96
C VAL A 222 1.78 0.39 -11.82
N VAL A 223 2.16 1.04 -12.91
CA VAL A 223 3.28 2.01 -12.87
C VAL A 223 2.81 3.26 -12.11
N PRO A 224 3.47 3.61 -10.99
CA PRO A 224 3.12 4.81 -10.25
C PRO A 224 3.53 6.05 -11.04
N GLN A 225 2.58 6.92 -11.33
CA GLN A 225 2.90 8.22 -11.93
C GLN A 225 3.60 9.09 -10.90
N SER A 226 4.84 9.45 -11.18
CA SER A 226 5.58 10.43 -10.38
C SER A 226 5.00 11.82 -10.65
N ARG A 227 4.61 12.53 -9.59
CA ARG A 227 4.32 13.96 -9.69
C ARG A 227 5.58 14.75 -9.42
N GLU A 228 5.76 15.84 -10.15
CA GLU A 228 6.74 16.84 -9.77
C GLU A 228 6.48 17.31 -8.34
N ARG A 229 7.52 17.29 -7.54
CA ARG A 229 7.45 17.83 -6.19
C ARG A 229 7.53 19.33 -6.28
N ARG A 230 6.45 20.00 -5.88
CA ARG A 230 6.43 21.45 -5.83
C ARG A 230 7.31 21.96 -4.70
N PHE A 231 7.94 23.06 -4.93
CA PHE A 231 8.68 23.87 -3.96
C PHE A 231 8.30 25.34 -4.17
N LEU A 232 8.58 26.19 -3.23
CA LEU A 232 8.41 27.64 -3.35
C LEU A 232 9.70 28.22 -3.92
N ASP A 233 9.59 29.10 -4.90
CA ASP A 233 10.70 29.91 -5.34
C ASP A 233 11.00 31.05 -4.34
N GLU A 234 12.01 31.89 -4.62
CA GLU A 234 12.40 32.98 -3.70
C GLU A 234 11.29 34.01 -3.53
N ASN A 235 10.52 34.32 -4.57
CA ASN A 235 9.43 35.28 -4.50
C ASN A 235 8.27 34.73 -3.69
N GLU A 236 7.90 33.47 -3.91
CA GLU A 236 6.85 32.79 -3.15
C GLU A 236 7.24 32.63 -1.68
N ILE A 237 8.53 32.39 -1.36
CA ILE A 237 9.04 32.36 0.02
C ILE A 237 8.85 33.74 0.66
N ARG A 238 9.23 34.84 -0.02
CA ARG A 238 9.04 36.21 0.47
C ARG A 238 7.55 36.51 0.69
N GLN A 239 6.67 36.19 -0.26
CA GLN A 239 5.22 36.35 -0.12
C GLN A 239 4.68 35.65 1.14
N VAL A 240 5.16 34.46 1.46
CA VAL A 240 4.77 33.73 2.68
C VAL A 240 5.32 34.45 3.93
N MET A 241 6.54 34.97 3.90
CA MET A 241 7.16 35.64 5.03
C MET A 241 6.46 36.99 5.34
N ASP A 242 6.11 37.76 4.31
CA ASP A 242 5.57 39.11 4.42
C ASP A 242 4.06 39.14 4.58
N VAL A 243 3.37 38.00 4.42
CA VAL A 243 1.90 37.95 4.47
C VAL A 243 1.35 38.45 5.83
N HIS A 244 0.45 39.43 5.79
CA HIS A 244 -0.25 39.87 6.99
C HIS A 244 -1.31 38.86 7.43
N LEU A 245 -1.20 38.38 8.67
CA LEU A 245 -2.07 37.36 9.27
C LEU A 245 -2.66 37.90 10.57
N PRO A 246 -3.96 38.24 10.59
CA PRO A 246 -4.61 38.80 11.78
C PRO A 246 -4.77 37.75 12.90
N ASN A 247 -4.78 36.48 12.56
CA ASN A 247 -4.92 35.41 13.54
C ASN A 247 -3.56 34.92 14.01
N TYR A 248 -3.25 35.06 15.28
CA TYR A 248 -2.00 34.65 15.93
C TYR A 248 -1.69 33.15 15.71
N LYS A 249 -2.69 32.27 15.80
CA LYS A 249 -2.47 30.82 15.55
C LYS A 249 -2.01 30.55 14.13
N THR A 250 -2.53 31.27 13.14
CA THR A 250 -2.10 31.16 11.74
C THR A 250 -0.70 31.74 11.54
N ALA A 251 -0.36 32.84 12.24
CA ALA A 251 0.97 33.42 12.22
C ALA A 251 2.04 32.45 12.78
N ILE A 252 1.73 31.75 13.87
CA ILE A 252 2.60 30.69 14.40
C ILE A 252 2.88 29.61 13.31
N VAL A 253 1.85 29.16 12.60
CA VAL A 253 2.00 28.15 11.55
C VAL A 253 2.85 28.67 10.38
N ARG A 254 2.68 29.96 10.01
CA ARG A 254 3.57 30.60 9.02
C ARG A 254 5.03 30.56 9.49
N ASP A 255 5.31 30.95 10.71
CA ASP A 255 6.65 31.00 11.26
C ASP A 255 7.30 29.60 11.33
N ILE A 256 6.53 28.60 11.75
CA ILE A 256 6.99 27.21 11.73
C ILE A 256 7.26 26.73 10.28
N PHE A 257 6.41 27.10 9.33
CA PHE A 257 6.59 26.73 7.92
C PHE A 257 7.83 27.43 7.33
N VAL A 258 8.05 28.70 7.64
CA VAL A 258 9.25 29.46 7.28
C VAL A 258 10.49 28.79 7.92
N PHE A 259 10.43 28.42 9.19
CA PHE A 259 11.50 27.69 9.85
C PHE A 259 11.83 26.37 9.14
N CYS A 260 10.83 25.60 8.74
CA CYS A 260 11.02 24.40 7.89
C CYS A 260 11.67 24.74 6.54
N THR A 261 11.35 25.91 5.96
CA THR A 261 11.90 26.37 4.68
C THR A 261 13.38 26.77 4.79
N PHE A 262 13.84 27.23 5.96
CA PHE A 262 15.23 27.63 6.17
C PHE A 262 16.10 26.62 6.95
N THR A 263 15.51 25.49 7.39
CA THR A 263 16.24 24.43 8.09
C THR A 263 16.12 23.06 7.43
N GLY A 264 15.12 22.88 6.56
CA GLY A 264 14.81 21.58 5.96
C GLY A 264 14.21 20.57 6.93
N LEU A 265 13.86 20.95 8.16
CA LEU A 265 13.20 20.07 9.10
C LEU A 265 11.79 19.69 8.61
N ALA A 266 11.34 18.46 8.89
CA ALA A 266 9.96 18.10 8.67
C ALA A 266 9.10 18.51 9.88
N TYR A 267 7.80 18.64 9.66
CA TYR A 267 6.83 18.95 10.72
C TYR A 267 7.02 18.12 11.99
N ALA A 268 7.24 16.82 11.84
CA ALA A 268 7.42 15.91 12.97
C ALA A 268 8.73 16.19 13.76
N ASP A 269 9.80 16.60 13.07
CA ASP A 269 11.06 16.92 13.70
C ASP A 269 10.97 18.29 14.41
N VAL A 270 10.28 19.29 13.80
CA VAL A 270 10.05 20.59 14.47
C VAL A 270 9.14 20.44 15.69
N LYS A 271 8.16 19.52 15.64
CA LYS A 271 7.25 19.29 16.77
C LYS A 271 7.97 18.76 18.03
N LYS A 272 9.06 18.02 17.87
CA LYS A 272 9.85 17.47 18.98
C LYS A 272 11.06 18.35 19.34
N LEU A 273 11.36 19.38 18.54
CA LEU A 273 12.54 20.21 18.71
C LEU A 273 12.47 20.98 20.04
N THR A 274 13.52 20.83 20.84
CA THR A 274 13.71 21.51 22.12
C THR A 274 14.91 22.46 22.07
N TYR A 275 15.05 23.34 23.05
CA TYR A 275 16.25 24.18 23.16
C TYR A 275 17.50 23.39 23.43
N ASP A 276 17.41 22.18 23.99
CA ASP A 276 18.56 21.29 24.25
C ASP A 276 19.15 20.71 22.94
N ASP A 277 18.37 20.71 21.86
CA ASP A 277 18.82 20.28 20.52
C ASP A 277 19.59 21.39 19.78
N LEU A 278 19.65 22.61 20.35
CA LEU A 278 20.33 23.78 19.79
C LEU A 278 21.72 23.91 20.42
N HIS A 279 22.76 23.85 19.60
CA HIS A 279 24.14 23.94 20.02
C HIS A 279 24.80 25.17 19.39
N THR A 280 25.58 25.91 20.18
CA THR A 280 26.39 27.02 19.68
C THR A 280 27.85 26.54 19.61
N ASP A 281 28.48 26.70 18.44
CA ASP A 281 29.89 26.35 18.27
C ASP A 281 30.83 27.47 18.76
N GLY A 282 32.15 27.23 18.70
CA GLY A 282 33.14 28.19 19.12
C GLY A 282 33.19 29.52 18.36
N ASN A 283 32.53 29.59 17.21
CA ASN A 283 32.40 30.78 16.38
C ASN A 283 31.07 31.56 16.64
N GLY A 284 30.24 31.06 17.56
CA GLY A 284 28.91 31.64 17.83
C GLY A 284 27.84 31.21 16.84
N ASP A 285 28.11 30.25 15.98
CA ASP A 285 27.13 29.72 15.06
C ASP A 285 26.20 28.71 15.75
N MET A 286 24.89 28.88 15.53
CA MET A 286 23.88 28.02 16.13
C MET A 286 23.54 26.86 15.19
N TRP A 287 23.53 25.63 15.73
CA TRP A 287 23.30 24.39 15.01
C TRP A 287 22.15 23.59 15.62
N ILE A 288 21.37 22.90 14.78
CA ILE A 288 20.51 21.82 15.22
C ILE A 288 21.25 20.52 14.96
N ILE A 289 21.41 19.70 16.02
CA ILE A 289 22.03 18.36 15.93
C ILE A 289 21.06 17.37 16.54
N ASP A 290 20.39 16.57 15.68
CA ASP A 290 19.35 15.65 16.12
C ASP A 290 19.26 14.45 15.17
N LYS A 291 18.36 13.51 15.47
CA LYS A 291 18.04 12.34 14.64
C LYS A 291 16.64 12.49 14.05
N ARG A 292 16.51 12.17 12.77
CA ARG A 292 15.22 12.15 12.08
C ARG A 292 14.24 11.21 12.78
N GLN A 293 13.08 11.70 13.15
CA GLN A 293 12.04 10.88 13.79
C GLN A 293 11.61 9.68 12.93
N LYS A 294 11.54 9.84 11.61
CA LYS A 294 11.09 8.79 10.69
C LYS A 294 12.15 7.70 10.43
N THR A 295 13.43 8.04 10.42
CA THR A 295 14.51 7.14 9.94
C THR A 295 15.61 6.88 10.93
N GLY A 296 15.67 7.61 12.05
CA GLY A 296 16.76 7.56 13.03
C GLY A 296 18.10 8.12 12.52
N THR A 297 18.13 8.65 11.28
CA THR A 297 19.37 9.19 10.69
C THR A 297 19.73 10.51 11.34
N GLN A 298 20.95 10.64 11.80
CA GLN A 298 21.48 11.89 12.34
C GLN A 298 21.57 12.95 11.24
N PHE A 299 21.26 14.20 11.58
CA PHE A 299 21.45 15.37 10.75
C PHE A 299 22.02 16.53 11.54
N ARG A 300 22.64 17.46 10.83
CA ARG A 300 23.18 18.70 11.37
C ARG A 300 22.84 19.83 10.42
N VAL A 301 22.25 20.90 10.95
CA VAL A 301 21.88 22.07 10.16
C VAL A 301 22.29 23.33 10.92
N GLN A 302 23.14 24.16 10.29
CA GLN A 302 23.43 25.49 10.80
C GLN A 302 22.22 26.39 10.59
N LEU A 303 21.83 27.14 11.61
CA LEU A 303 20.71 28.05 11.52
C LEU A 303 21.11 29.32 10.76
N LEU A 304 20.42 29.54 9.65
CA LEU A 304 20.49 30.80 8.91
C LEU A 304 19.84 31.94 9.74
N PRO A 305 20.16 33.22 9.49
CA PRO A 305 19.66 34.33 10.28
C PRO A 305 18.13 34.36 10.49
N VAL A 306 17.36 34.02 9.47
CA VAL A 306 15.88 33.92 9.56
C VAL A 306 15.45 32.88 10.58
N ALA A 307 16.10 31.71 10.57
CA ALA A 307 15.79 30.64 11.51
C ALA A 307 16.21 31.00 12.95
N LYS A 308 17.36 31.66 13.14
CA LYS A 308 17.81 32.19 14.44
C LYS A 308 16.79 33.19 15.01
N GLN A 309 16.34 34.13 14.20
CA GLN A 309 15.32 35.14 14.61
C GLN A 309 14.02 34.47 15.08
N LEU A 310 13.56 33.44 14.38
CA LEU A 310 12.37 32.68 14.78
C LEU A 310 12.56 31.95 16.10
N VAL A 311 13.70 31.31 16.32
CA VAL A 311 14.03 30.64 17.59
C VAL A 311 13.99 31.65 18.73
N GLU A 312 14.63 32.81 18.58
CA GLU A 312 14.66 33.84 19.60
C GLU A 312 13.28 34.49 19.85
N LYS A 313 12.48 34.66 18.79
CA LYS A 313 11.09 35.14 18.90
C LYS A 313 10.26 34.27 19.86
N TYR A 314 10.40 32.96 19.75
CA TYR A 314 9.61 32.01 20.54
C TYR A 314 10.23 31.64 21.88
N ARG A 315 11.50 31.95 22.14
CA ARG A 315 12.18 31.72 23.43
C ARG A 315 11.46 32.33 24.62
N ARG A 316 10.87 33.53 24.42
CA ARG A 316 10.15 34.25 25.45
C ARG A 316 8.83 33.61 25.91
N LEU A 317 8.32 32.62 25.14
CA LEU A 317 7.08 31.93 25.50
C LEU A 317 7.25 30.87 26.58
N ALA A 318 8.51 30.49 26.89
CA ALA A 318 8.84 29.50 27.91
C ALA A 318 7.91 28.27 27.85
N LEU A 319 7.85 27.64 26.67
CA LEU A 319 6.93 26.50 26.41
C LEU A 319 7.25 25.30 27.30
N PRO A 320 6.24 24.48 27.66
CA PRO A 320 6.45 23.23 28.38
C PRO A 320 7.48 22.34 27.69
N ASP A 321 8.19 21.53 28.48
CA ASP A 321 9.19 20.55 28.02
C ASP A 321 10.34 21.13 27.18
N GLY A 322 10.61 22.46 27.31
CA GLY A 322 11.66 23.14 26.57
C GLY A 322 11.44 23.22 25.06
N ALA A 323 10.21 23.02 24.58
CA ALA A 323 9.89 23.07 23.15
C ALA A 323 10.20 24.44 22.55
N VAL A 324 10.78 24.46 21.33
CA VAL A 324 11.10 25.70 20.63
C VAL A 324 9.85 26.38 20.06
N PHE A 325 8.90 25.61 19.55
CA PHE A 325 7.70 26.13 18.90
C PHE A 325 6.40 25.50 19.46
N PRO A 326 5.31 26.27 19.58
CA PRO A 326 3.98 25.74 19.92
C PRO A 326 3.32 25.10 18.69
N VAL A 327 3.81 23.91 18.28
CA VAL A 327 3.40 23.24 17.05
C VAL A 327 1.99 22.65 17.19
N PRO A 328 0.97 23.15 16.46
CA PRO A 328 -0.39 22.64 16.55
C PRO A 328 -0.52 21.23 15.97
N ALA A 329 -1.65 20.55 16.22
CA ALA A 329 -1.96 19.27 15.58
C ALA A 329 -1.90 19.37 14.04
N TYR A 330 -1.50 18.30 13.37
CA TYR A 330 -1.23 18.30 11.92
C TYR A 330 -2.40 18.77 11.06
N ASN A 331 -3.64 18.42 11.41
CA ASN A 331 -4.82 18.89 10.68
C ASN A 331 -5.00 20.42 10.79
N SER A 332 -4.82 20.98 11.99
CA SER A 332 -4.88 22.44 12.22
C SER A 332 -3.74 23.14 11.47
N PHE A 333 -2.53 22.56 11.49
CA PHE A 333 -1.38 23.05 10.72
C PHE A 333 -1.71 23.13 9.23
N ARG A 334 -2.30 22.07 8.66
CA ARG A 334 -2.69 22.02 7.25
C ARG A 334 -3.77 23.05 6.88
N VAL A 335 -4.78 23.23 7.73
CA VAL A 335 -5.83 24.23 7.51
C VAL A 335 -5.25 25.65 7.53
N SER A 336 -4.35 25.93 8.48
CA SER A 336 -3.67 27.23 8.53
C SER A 336 -2.79 27.48 7.30
N LEU A 337 -2.09 26.46 6.77
CA LEU A 337 -1.33 26.58 5.52
C LEU A 337 -2.22 26.93 4.32
N GLN A 338 -3.47 26.42 4.27
CA GLN A 338 -4.42 26.82 3.23
C GLN A 338 -4.77 28.32 3.31
N ALA A 339 -4.98 28.82 4.52
CA ALA A 339 -5.27 30.24 4.74
C ALA A 339 -4.06 31.13 4.39
N ILE A 340 -2.86 30.72 4.77
CA ILE A 340 -1.61 31.41 4.44
C ILE A 340 -1.42 31.44 2.91
N ALA A 341 -1.52 30.32 2.22
CA ALA A 341 -1.36 30.25 0.78
C ALA A 341 -2.31 31.19 0.02
N ARG A 342 -3.58 31.20 0.43
CA ARG A 342 -4.58 32.09 -0.17
C ARG A 342 -4.25 33.57 0.03
N ARG A 343 -3.82 33.94 1.24
CA ARG A 343 -3.48 35.36 1.57
C ARG A 343 -2.16 35.79 0.93
N ALA A 344 -1.20 34.90 0.84
CA ALA A 344 0.08 35.16 0.19
C ALA A 344 0.00 35.13 -1.34
N GLY A 345 -1.16 34.81 -1.93
CA GLY A 345 -1.32 34.75 -3.40
C GLY A 345 -0.62 33.58 -4.08
N LEU A 346 -0.35 32.50 -3.32
CA LEU A 346 0.32 31.32 -3.92
C LEU A 346 -0.60 30.58 -4.90
N SER A 347 -0.03 30.09 -6.00
CA SER A 347 -0.74 29.31 -7.01
C SER A 347 -1.17 27.91 -6.54
N PHE A 348 -0.67 27.46 -5.38
CA PHE A 348 -1.00 26.17 -4.77
C PHE A 348 -0.91 26.20 -3.25
N VAL A 349 -1.56 25.26 -2.61
CA VAL A 349 -1.48 25.08 -1.15
C VAL A 349 -0.27 24.24 -0.78
N PRO A 350 0.74 24.77 -0.07
CA PRO A 350 1.89 24.00 0.34
C PRO A 350 1.52 23.01 1.45
N SER A 351 2.11 21.81 1.41
CA SER A 351 2.15 20.90 2.55
C SER A 351 3.37 21.22 3.43
N SER A 352 3.44 20.68 4.65
CA SER A 352 4.63 20.81 5.51
C SER A 352 5.92 20.35 4.82
N HIS A 353 5.83 19.39 3.88
CA HIS A 353 6.98 18.92 3.11
C HIS A 353 7.46 19.91 2.04
N VAL A 354 6.60 20.81 1.58
CA VAL A 354 6.99 21.85 0.61
C VAL A 354 8.06 22.78 1.21
N GLY A 355 7.97 23.16 2.49
CA GLY A 355 9.03 23.92 3.15
C GLY A 355 10.39 23.22 3.05
N ARG A 356 10.44 21.92 3.37
CA ARG A 356 11.67 21.12 3.23
C ARG A 356 12.13 20.99 1.77
N HIS A 357 11.20 20.90 0.80
CA HIS A 357 11.56 20.88 -0.62
C HIS A 357 12.15 22.22 -1.06
N SER A 358 11.57 23.33 -0.60
CA SER A 358 12.06 24.69 -0.84
C SER A 358 13.45 24.90 -0.23
N PHE A 359 13.71 24.39 0.99
CA PHE A 359 15.05 24.40 1.58
C PHE A 359 16.05 23.71 0.65
N ALA A 360 15.76 22.48 0.24
CA ALA A 360 16.66 21.73 -0.62
C ALA A 360 16.90 22.43 -1.96
N THR A 361 15.84 22.92 -2.62
CA THR A 361 15.90 23.46 -3.97
C THR A 361 16.28 24.93 -3.98
N SER A 362 15.43 25.79 -3.39
CA SER A 362 15.55 27.26 -3.51
C SER A 362 16.60 27.83 -2.57
N VAL A 363 16.68 27.34 -1.32
CA VAL A 363 17.59 27.88 -0.31
C VAL A 363 19.03 27.31 -0.47
N CYS A 364 19.17 26.04 -0.88
CA CYS A 364 20.48 25.39 -0.93
C CYS A 364 20.97 25.15 -2.38
N LEU A 365 20.33 24.25 -3.13
CA LEU A 365 20.87 23.82 -4.44
C LEU A 365 20.91 24.94 -5.45
N SER A 366 19.92 25.85 -5.47
CA SER A 366 19.90 27.03 -6.34
C SER A 366 20.99 28.04 -6.00
N GLN A 367 21.45 28.03 -4.74
CA GLN A 367 22.52 28.90 -4.27
C GLN A 367 23.92 28.25 -4.31
N GLY A 368 24.03 27.06 -4.94
CA GLY A 368 25.31 26.40 -5.16
C GLY A 368 25.77 25.45 -4.06
N VAL A 369 24.96 25.21 -3.02
CA VAL A 369 25.32 24.21 -2.00
C VAL A 369 25.38 22.83 -2.64
N PRO A 370 26.46 22.06 -2.48
CA PRO A 370 26.59 20.71 -3.03
C PRO A 370 25.48 19.77 -2.56
N ILE A 371 25.04 18.90 -3.46
CA ILE A 371 23.92 17.97 -3.16
C ILE A 371 24.23 17.00 -2.01
N GLU A 372 25.49 16.62 -1.85
CA GLU A 372 26.00 15.79 -0.77
C GLU A 372 25.81 16.48 0.59
N THR A 373 26.13 17.77 0.63
CA THR A 373 25.95 18.62 1.83
C THR A 373 24.46 18.73 2.16
N VAL A 374 23.63 19.05 1.17
CA VAL A 374 22.16 19.10 1.33
C VAL A 374 21.62 17.75 1.81
N SER A 375 22.10 16.65 1.27
CA SER A 375 21.71 15.30 1.68
C SER A 375 22.01 15.02 3.16
N LYS A 376 23.16 15.45 3.66
CA LYS A 376 23.55 15.35 5.07
C LYS A 376 22.72 16.24 5.97
N MET A 377 22.51 17.52 5.59
CA MET A 377 21.64 18.44 6.32
C MET A 377 20.21 17.91 6.42
N LEU A 378 19.69 17.30 5.36
CA LEU A 378 18.38 16.70 5.36
C LEU A 378 18.31 15.35 6.10
N GLY A 379 19.41 14.74 6.51
CA GLY A 379 19.44 13.42 7.14
C GLY A 379 18.91 12.32 6.23
N HIS A 380 19.25 12.36 4.94
CA HIS A 380 18.92 11.29 4.01
C HIS A 380 19.94 10.15 4.11
N LYS A 381 19.46 8.90 4.20
CA LYS A 381 20.31 7.72 4.23
C LYS A 381 20.99 7.47 2.87
N HIS A 382 20.33 7.82 1.78
CA HIS A 382 20.79 7.63 0.41
C HIS A 382 20.68 8.95 -0.35
N ILE A 383 21.70 9.32 -1.09
CA ILE A 383 21.75 10.56 -1.89
C ILE A 383 20.66 10.59 -2.97
N THR A 384 20.25 9.43 -3.49
CA THR A 384 19.15 9.28 -4.43
C THR A 384 17.84 9.91 -3.93
N THR A 385 17.65 9.99 -2.61
CA THR A 385 16.51 10.70 -2.01
C THR A 385 16.62 12.21 -2.19
N THR A 386 17.83 12.75 -2.31
CA THR A 386 18.10 14.20 -2.51
C THR A 386 18.08 14.55 -4.01
N GLN A 387 18.47 13.62 -4.87
CA GLN A 387 18.51 13.81 -6.33
C GLN A 387 17.15 14.18 -6.94
N ILE A 388 16.05 13.84 -6.25
CA ILE A 388 14.70 14.28 -6.64
C ILE A 388 14.52 15.82 -6.64
N TYR A 389 15.38 16.54 -5.90
CA TYR A 389 15.42 18.01 -5.86
C TYR A 389 16.39 18.63 -6.86
N ALA A 390 17.32 17.84 -7.37
CA ALA A 390 18.37 18.28 -8.29
C ALA A 390 17.86 18.38 -9.73
N LYS A 391 16.82 19.17 -9.97
CA LYS A 391 16.53 19.63 -11.33
C LYS A 391 17.57 20.69 -11.71
N ILE A 392 18.56 20.27 -12.49
CA ILE A 392 19.53 21.19 -13.03
C ILE A 392 18.81 22.04 -14.11
N THR A 393 18.56 23.30 -13.78
CA THR A 393 18.00 24.26 -14.72
C THR A 393 19.10 24.79 -15.64
N TYR A 394 18.73 25.27 -16.82
CA TYR A 394 19.66 25.93 -17.74
C TYR A 394 20.39 27.11 -17.06
N ASP A 395 19.67 27.90 -16.25
CA ASP A 395 20.24 29.03 -15.51
C ASP A 395 21.30 28.59 -14.49
N LYS A 396 21.09 27.43 -13.84
CA LYS A 396 22.12 26.86 -12.95
C LYS A 396 23.36 26.46 -13.71
N ILE A 397 23.22 25.77 -14.86
CA ILE A 397 24.35 25.41 -15.70
C ILE A 397 25.12 26.66 -16.11
N LYS A 398 24.42 27.72 -16.61
CA LYS A 398 25.00 28.96 -17.00
C LYS A 398 25.79 29.64 -15.88
N ARG A 399 25.23 29.68 -14.68
CA ARG A 399 25.88 30.26 -13.49
C ARG A 399 27.10 29.45 -13.04
N ASP A 400 26.98 28.14 -13.00
CA ASP A 400 28.08 27.23 -12.60
C ASP A 400 29.25 27.34 -13.62
N MET A 401 28.93 27.43 -14.91
CA MET A 401 29.94 27.63 -15.96
C MET A 401 30.59 29.01 -15.90
N ALA A 402 29.86 30.07 -15.60
CA ALA A 402 30.42 31.41 -15.42
C ALA A 402 31.39 31.45 -14.21
N ASN A 403 31.00 30.81 -13.09
CA ASN A 403 31.86 30.67 -11.92
C ASN A 403 33.12 29.84 -12.21
N LEU A 404 32.98 28.76 -13.00
CA LEU A 404 34.12 27.97 -13.45
C LEU A 404 35.06 28.81 -14.34
N GLN A 405 34.50 29.51 -15.30
CA GLN A 405 35.26 30.38 -16.21
C GLN A 405 36.06 31.44 -15.43
N ALA A 406 35.44 32.05 -14.40
CA ALA A 406 36.13 33.01 -13.53
C ALA A 406 37.32 32.42 -12.77
N ARG A 407 37.25 31.11 -12.41
CA ARG A 407 38.30 30.41 -11.66
C ARG A 407 39.46 29.90 -12.53
N ILE A 408 39.22 29.54 -13.80
CA ILE A 408 40.17 28.86 -14.65
C ILE A 408 40.55 29.65 -15.91
N GLY A 409 39.85 30.75 -16.23
CA GLY A 409 40.04 31.49 -17.51
C GLY A 409 41.46 31.95 -17.78
N ASP A 410 42.23 32.27 -16.72
CA ASP A 410 43.64 32.68 -16.86
C ASP A 410 44.63 31.53 -16.73
N LYS A 411 44.18 30.35 -16.36
CA LYS A 411 45.06 29.18 -16.12
C LYS A 411 45.32 28.34 -17.37
N PHE A 412 44.45 28.43 -18.36
CA PHE A 412 44.52 27.63 -19.57
C PHE A 412 44.32 28.53 -20.76
N ARG A 413 45.41 28.82 -21.50
CA ARG A 413 45.39 29.54 -22.75
C ARG A 413 46.05 28.67 -23.83
N ILE A 414 45.48 28.68 -25.03
CA ILE A 414 46.11 28.05 -26.18
C ILE A 414 47.23 29.01 -26.64
N ALA A 415 48.45 28.46 -26.82
CA ALA A 415 49.62 29.20 -27.31
C ALA A 415 49.43 29.67 -28.74
#